data_b216d8725cb71a1fb95a9fb8c16bf111
#
_entry.id   b216d8725cb71a1fb95a9fb8c16bf111
#
_cell.length_a   1.000
_cell.length_b   1.000
_cell.length_c   1.000
_cell.angle_alpha   90.00
_cell.angle_beta   90.00
_cell.angle_gamma   90.00
#
_symmetry.space_group_name_H-M   'P 1'
#
loop_
_entity.id
_entity.type
_entity.pdbx_description
1 polymer ?
#
loop_
_entity_poly.entity_id
_entity_poly.type
_entity_poly.pdbx_seq_one_letter_code
_entity_poly.pdbx_strand_id
1 'polypeptide(L)'
;MVCFFYFCNQFLKMRYFIDISYDGSNYHGWQIQPNADTVQHQINLAFSTILNEEINVLGAGRTDTGVHAKKMIAHFDTNQTIDFEKFKYRINGFLKNDISLNDIYKVKEDAHARFS
;
A
#
# COMPACT_ATOMS: atom_id res chain seq x y z
N MET A 1 -7.27 24.91 18.76
CA MET A 1 -8.31 24.46 17.78
C MET A 1 -7.70 23.67 16.66
N VAL A 2 -6.71 24.20 15.96
CA VAL A 2 -6.05 23.50 14.85
C VAL A 2 -5.40 22.20 15.34
N CYS A 3 -4.70 22.22 16.45
CA CYS A 3 -4.06 21.03 17.04
C CYS A 3 -5.09 19.96 17.41
N PHE A 4 -6.25 20.37 17.87
CA PHE A 4 -7.33 19.44 18.21
C PHE A 4 -7.84 18.72 16.97
N PHE A 5 -8.06 19.42 15.85
CA PHE A 5 -8.49 18.80 14.61
C PHE A 5 -7.46 17.83 14.07
N TYR A 6 -6.20 18.19 14.11
CA TYR A 6 -5.12 17.32 13.68
C TYR A 6 -5.09 16.03 14.51
N PHE A 7 -5.22 16.18 15.82
CA PHE A 7 -5.23 15.04 16.74
C PHE A 7 -6.42 14.12 16.49
N CYS A 8 -7.61 14.70 16.26
CA CYS A 8 -8.80 13.92 15.93
C CYS A 8 -8.63 13.15 14.62
N ASN A 9 -8.01 13.75 13.60
CA ASN A 9 -7.77 13.09 12.32
C ASN A 9 -6.86 11.87 12.50
N GLN A 10 -5.87 11.93 13.38
CA GLN A 10 -5.03 10.77 13.66
C GLN A 10 -5.81 9.64 14.31
N PHE A 11 -6.74 9.95 15.21
CA PHE A 11 -7.60 8.93 15.82
C PHE A 11 -8.58 8.31 14.85
N LEU A 12 -8.94 9.03 13.79
CA LEU A 12 -9.89 8.55 12.80
C LEU A 12 -9.25 7.75 11.68
N LYS A 13 -7.93 7.55 11.70
CA LYS A 13 -7.28 6.73 10.69
C LYS A 13 -7.75 5.29 10.78
N MET A 14 -8.02 4.73 9.60
CA MET A 14 -8.46 3.35 9.43
C MET A 14 -7.34 2.57 8.76
N ARG A 15 -7.18 1.32 9.15
CA ARG A 15 -6.21 0.43 8.54
C ARG A 15 -6.87 -0.47 7.50
N TYR A 16 -6.21 -0.58 6.35
CA TYR A 16 -6.63 -1.44 5.27
C TYR A 16 -5.51 -2.42 4.94
N PHE A 17 -5.89 -3.68 4.78
CA PHE A 17 -4.99 -4.69 4.22
C PHE A 17 -5.19 -4.78 2.72
N ILE A 18 -4.11 -5.02 2.01
CA ILE A 18 -4.13 -5.24 0.57
C ILE A 18 -3.44 -6.53 0.24
N ASP A 19 -3.94 -7.17 -0.82
CA ASP A 19 -3.36 -8.37 -1.40
C ASP A 19 -2.81 -7.95 -2.77
N ILE A 20 -1.50 -8.06 -2.95
CA ILE A 20 -0.83 -7.66 -4.18
C ILE A 20 -0.02 -8.80 -4.75
N SER A 21 0.13 -8.78 -6.06
CA SER A 21 1.04 -9.67 -6.78
C SER A 21 1.95 -8.85 -7.67
N TYR A 22 3.14 -9.34 -7.93
CA TYR A 22 4.06 -8.63 -8.80
C TYR A 22 5.10 -9.56 -9.42
N ASP A 23 5.54 -9.16 -10.62
CA ASP A 23 6.70 -9.72 -11.30
C ASP A 23 7.90 -8.86 -10.90
N GLY A 24 8.83 -9.43 -10.16
CA GLY A 24 9.97 -8.70 -9.60
C GLY A 24 11.11 -8.45 -10.57
N SER A 25 10.97 -8.85 -11.84
CA SER A 25 12.07 -8.77 -12.83
C SER A 25 12.62 -7.35 -13.01
N ASN A 26 11.76 -6.33 -12.89
CA ASN A 26 12.14 -4.93 -13.10
C ASN A 26 12.38 -4.17 -11.80
N TYR A 27 12.43 -4.86 -10.65
CA TYR A 27 12.49 -4.20 -9.34
C TYR A 27 13.62 -4.78 -8.49
N HIS A 28 14.14 -3.92 -7.61
CA HIS A 28 15.17 -4.28 -6.63
C HIS A 28 14.53 -4.73 -5.32
N GLY A 29 13.55 -5.65 -5.40
CA GLY A 29 12.83 -6.20 -4.28
C GLY A 29 11.64 -5.35 -3.85
N TRP A 30 11.05 -5.71 -2.71
CA TRP A 30 9.89 -5.03 -2.16
C TRP A 30 10.26 -3.71 -1.48
N GLN A 31 11.26 -3.75 -0.57
CA GLN A 31 11.57 -2.67 0.36
C GLN A 31 12.20 -1.48 -0.37
N ILE A 32 11.74 -0.26 -0.05
CA ILE A 32 12.31 0.97 -0.58
C ILE A 32 13.80 1.06 -0.25
N GLN A 33 14.60 1.41 -1.26
CA GLN A 33 16.04 1.58 -1.16
C GLN A 33 16.45 2.85 -1.89
N PRO A 34 17.52 3.54 -1.45
CA PRO A 34 18.03 4.70 -2.17
C PRO A 34 18.49 4.29 -3.59
N ASN A 35 18.12 5.11 -4.57
CA ASN A 35 18.58 4.97 -5.97
C ASN A 35 18.17 3.65 -6.63
N ALA A 36 17.16 2.97 -6.12
CA ALA A 36 16.68 1.71 -6.70
C ALA A 36 15.15 1.74 -6.84
N ASP A 37 14.66 1.20 -7.95
CA ASP A 37 13.22 1.07 -8.18
C ASP A 37 12.73 -0.20 -7.48
N THR A 38 11.74 -0.05 -6.60
CA THR A 38 11.20 -1.14 -5.79
C THR A 38 9.69 -1.19 -5.92
N VAL A 39 9.11 -2.35 -5.60
CA VAL A 39 7.65 -2.53 -5.63
C VAL A 39 6.98 -1.58 -4.64
N GLN A 40 7.51 -1.47 -3.42
CA GLN A 40 6.94 -0.59 -2.39
C GLN A 40 6.90 0.87 -2.86
N HIS A 41 7.95 1.32 -3.54
CA HIS A 41 8.01 2.69 -4.04
C HIS A 41 6.90 2.94 -5.05
N GLN A 42 6.69 2.03 -5.99
CA GLN A 42 5.63 2.17 -7.01
C GLN A 42 4.24 2.16 -6.38
N ILE A 43 4.01 1.30 -5.40
CA ILE A 43 2.73 1.23 -4.71
C ILE A 43 2.48 2.50 -3.88
N ASN A 44 3.49 2.96 -3.14
CA ASN A 44 3.36 4.20 -2.37
C ASN A 44 3.03 5.38 -3.28
N LEU A 45 3.67 5.47 -4.43
CA LEU A 45 3.41 6.53 -5.40
C LEU A 45 1.99 6.47 -5.92
N ALA A 46 1.51 5.28 -6.30
CA ALA A 46 0.15 5.10 -6.81
C ALA A 46 -0.89 5.46 -5.74
N PHE A 47 -0.74 4.94 -4.53
CA PHE A 47 -1.69 5.16 -3.45
C PHE A 47 -1.71 6.62 -3.01
N SER A 48 -0.53 7.24 -2.90
CA SER A 48 -0.44 8.65 -2.50
C SER A 48 -1.05 9.56 -3.55
N THR A 49 -0.88 9.24 -4.82
CA THR A 49 -1.46 10.02 -5.92
C THR A 49 -2.98 9.89 -5.95
N ILE A 50 -3.49 8.67 -5.87
CA ILE A 50 -4.94 8.42 -5.96
C ILE A 50 -5.69 8.96 -4.75
N LEU A 51 -5.11 8.81 -3.56
CA LEU A 51 -5.73 9.29 -2.32
C LEU A 51 -5.42 10.76 -2.01
N ASN A 52 -4.51 11.36 -2.74
CA ASN A 52 -4.04 12.74 -2.52
C ASN A 52 -3.59 12.94 -1.07
N GLU A 53 -2.81 12.00 -0.56
CA GLU A 53 -2.34 11.94 0.81
C GLU A 53 -1.05 11.14 0.83
N GLU A 54 -0.10 11.47 1.72
CA GLU A 54 1.13 10.70 1.86
C GLU A 54 0.81 9.33 2.45
N ILE A 55 1.00 8.28 1.67
CA ILE A 55 0.71 6.89 2.05
C ILE A 55 2.01 6.09 2.03
N ASN A 56 2.25 5.34 3.10
CA ASN A 56 3.36 4.39 3.20
C ASN A 56 2.81 3.00 3.46
N VAL A 57 2.95 2.13 2.46
CA VAL A 57 2.46 0.75 2.53
C VAL A 57 3.54 -0.14 3.12
N LEU A 58 3.18 -0.89 4.16
CA LEU A 58 4.09 -1.79 4.85
C LEU A 58 3.75 -3.25 4.52
N GLY A 59 4.72 -3.98 4.01
CA GLY A 59 4.53 -5.37 3.62
C GLY A 59 4.73 -6.36 4.76
N ALA A 60 4.17 -7.55 4.60
CA ALA A 60 4.32 -8.65 5.55
C ALA A 60 5.73 -9.23 5.56
N GLY A 61 6.48 -9.04 4.49
CA GLY A 61 7.85 -9.53 4.36
C GLY A 61 8.62 -8.73 3.34
N ARG A 62 9.79 -9.22 2.98
CA ARG A 62 10.65 -8.59 1.98
C ARG A 62 11.01 -9.61 0.92
N THR A 63 11.21 -9.14 -0.31
CA THR A 63 11.77 -9.95 -1.38
C THR A 63 13.05 -9.30 -1.89
N ASP A 64 13.95 -10.15 -2.41
CA ASP A 64 15.19 -9.69 -3.01
C ASP A 64 14.95 -9.24 -4.46
N THR A 65 16.00 -8.68 -5.07
CA THR A 65 15.95 -8.24 -6.47
C THR A 65 15.51 -9.38 -7.38
N GLY A 66 14.54 -9.11 -8.24
CA GLY A 66 14.06 -10.04 -9.24
C GLY A 66 13.10 -11.10 -8.75
N VAL A 67 12.82 -11.15 -7.45
CA VAL A 67 11.90 -12.15 -6.89
C VAL A 67 10.45 -11.74 -7.15
N HIS A 68 9.64 -12.70 -7.57
CA HIS A 68 8.22 -12.52 -7.83
C HIS A 68 7.39 -12.83 -6.59
N ALA A 69 6.20 -12.25 -6.50
CA ALA A 69 5.21 -12.62 -5.50
C ALA A 69 3.86 -12.82 -6.19
N LYS A 70 3.26 -13.99 -5.97
CA LYS A 70 1.88 -14.27 -6.40
C LYS A 70 0.87 -13.66 -5.44
N LYS A 71 1.24 -13.58 -4.18
CA LYS A 71 0.41 -13.01 -3.14
C LYS A 71 1.31 -12.43 -2.06
N MET A 72 1.15 -11.15 -1.80
CA MET A 72 1.81 -10.49 -0.69
C MET A 72 0.79 -9.63 0.03
N ILE A 73 0.70 -9.79 1.34
CA ILE A 73 -0.20 -8.99 2.15
C ILE A 73 0.58 -7.78 2.69
N ALA A 74 -0.02 -6.62 2.56
CA ALA A 74 0.55 -5.38 3.07
C ALA A 74 -0.57 -4.57 3.71
N HIS A 75 -0.23 -3.50 4.40
CA HIS A 75 -1.23 -2.63 5.01
C HIS A 75 -0.82 -1.17 4.89
N PHE A 76 -1.82 -0.31 4.98
CA PHE A 76 -1.63 1.14 5.05
C PHE A 76 -2.76 1.76 5.87
N ASP A 77 -2.52 2.97 6.35
CA ASP A 77 -3.47 3.73 7.15
C ASP A 77 -3.89 4.99 6.40
N THR A 78 -5.18 5.29 6.46
CA THR A 78 -5.73 6.53 5.91
C THR A 78 -6.98 6.92 6.70
N ASN A 79 -7.28 8.22 6.73
CA ASN A 79 -8.54 8.69 7.31
C ASN A 79 -9.68 8.76 6.28
N GLN A 80 -9.43 8.32 5.06
CA GLN A 80 -10.44 8.34 3.99
C GLN A 80 -11.20 7.04 3.95
N THR A 81 -12.51 7.13 3.68
CA THR A 81 -13.32 5.96 3.38
C THR A 81 -13.09 5.56 1.93
N ILE A 82 -12.81 4.29 1.70
CA ILE A 82 -12.44 3.79 0.38
C ILE A 82 -13.58 2.95 -0.21
N ASP A 83 -13.97 3.29 -1.44
CA ASP A 83 -14.80 2.43 -2.28
C ASP A 83 -13.87 1.39 -2.90
N PHE A 84 -13.93 0.14 -2.42
CA PHE A 84 -12.95 -0.89 -2.74
C PHE A 84 -12.85 -1.19 -4.25
N GLU A 85 -13.99 -1.34 -4.90
CA GLU A 85 -13.99 -1.68 -6.33
C GLU A 85 -13.42 -0.54 -7.18
N LYS A 86 -13.84 0.68 -6.88
CA LYS A 86 -13.39 1.86 -7.60
C LYS A 86 -11.90 2.11 -7.36
N PHE A 87 -11.46 1.97 -6.11
CA PHE A 87 -10.06 2.17 -5.74
C PHE A 87 -9.17 1.14 -6.42
N LYS A 88 -9.57 -0.12 -6.39
CA LYS A 88 -8.82 -1.21 -7.02
C LYS A 88 -8.68 -0.95 -8.53
N TYR A 89 -9.75 -0.54 -9.19
CA TYR A 89 -9.73 -0.21 -10.60
C TYR A 89 -8.76 0.94 -10.91
N ARG A 90 -8.83 2.00 -10.11
CA ARG A 90 -7.97 3.18 -10.31
C ARG A 90 -6.51 2.87 -10.06
N ILE A 91 -6.21 2.13 -9.00
CA ILE A 91 -4.83 1.74 -8.67
C ILE A 91 -4.26 0.86 -9.79
N ASN A 92 -4.98 -0.14 -10.25
CA ASN A 92 -4.50 -1.03 -11.31
C ASN A 92 -4.34 -0.28 -12.64
N GLY A 93 -5.12 0.78 -12.86
CA GLY A 93 -4.92 1.64 -14.02
C GLY A 93 -3.68 2.53 -13.92
N PHE A 94 -3.26 2.85 -12.71
CA PHE A 94 -2.06 3.65 -12.45
C PHE A 94 -0.80 2.80 -12.49
N LEU A 95 -0.86 1.61 -11.90
CA LEU A 95 0.30 0.72 -11.81
C LEU A 95 0.64 0.13 -13.18
N LYS A 96 1.93 -0.21 -13.35
CA LYS A 96 2.37 -0.94 -14.53
C LYS A 96 1.84 -2.39 -14.50
N ASN A 97 1.86 -3.06 -15.64
CA ASN A 97 1.30 -4.42 -15.77
C ASN A 97 1.98 -5.45 -14.88
N ASP A 98 3.17 -5.18 -14.37
CA ASP A 98 3.92 -6.11 -13.53
C ASP A 98 3.59 -6.01 -12.04
N ILE A 99 2.68 -5.12 -11.65
CA ILE A 99 2.18 -5.02 -10.27
C ILE A 99 0.66 -4.95 -10.31
N SER A 100 -0.01 -5.75 -9.49
CA SER A 100 -1.46 -5.82 -9.45
C SER A 100 -1.98 -5.76 -8.01
N LEU A 101 -2.97 -4.90 -7.78
CA LEU A 101 -3.76 -4.89 -6.55
C LEU A 101 -4.92 -5.87 -6.73
N ASN A 102 -4.87 -6.98 -6.02
CA ASN A 102 -5.84 -8.06 -6.17
C ASN A 102 -7.06 -7.85 -5.27
N ASP A 103 -6.85 -7.35 -4.06
CA ASP A 103 -7.93 -7.15 -3.10
C ASP A 103 -7.56 -6.09 -2.07
N ILE A 104 -8.58 -5.54 -1.42
CA ILE A 104 -8.42 -4.57 -0.33
C ILE A 104 -9.57 -4.76 0.65
N TYR A 105 -9.28 -4.71 1.95
CA TYR A 105 -10.30 -4.85 2.98
C TYR A 105 -9.90 -4.10 4.24
N LYS A 106 -10.90 -3.63 4.98
CA LYS A 106 -10.70 -2.88 6.21
C LYS A 106 -10.45 -3.84 7.37
N VAL A 107 -9.49 -3.48 8.23
CA VAL A 107 -9.14 -4.26 9.43
C VAL A 107 -9.10 -3.35 10.65
N LYS A 108 -8.87 -3.95 11.83
CA LYS A 108 -8.71 -3.17 13.06
C LYS A 108 -7.44 -2.32 12.98
N GLU A 109 -7.46 -1.16 13.63
CA GLU A 109 -6.35 -0.21 13.61
C GLU A 109 -5.02 -0.79 14.09
N ASP A 110 -5.06 -1.73 15.02
CA ASP A 110 -3.87 -2.34 15.60
C ASP A 110 -3.39 -3.58 14.83
N ALA A 111 -4.11 -3.99 13.79
CA ALA A 111 -3.68 -5.14 12.98
C ALA A 111 -2.43 -4.78 12.18
N HIS A 112 -1.52 -5.75 12.05
CA HIS A 112 -0.29 -5.57 11.30
C HIS A 112 -0.13 -6.74 10.33
N ALA A 113 0.10 -6.46 9.05
CA ALA A 113 0.18 -7.48 8.00
C ALA A 113 1.24 -8.53 8.31
N ARG A 114 2.33 -8.14 8.96
CA ARG A 114 3.45 -9.02 9.31
C ARG A 114 3.10 -10.01 10.43
N PHE A 115 2.17 -9.64 11.31
CA PHE A 115 1.85 -10.41 12.52
C PHE A 115 0.41 -10.93 12.54
N SER A 116 -0.36 -10.71 11.50
CA SER A 116 -1.78 -11.10 11.44
C SER A 116 -2.02 -12.37 10.63
#